data_d87785206fb0e0388507f49a1ebf593d
#
_entry.id   d87785206fb0e0388507f49a1ebf593d
#
_cell.length_a   1.000
_cell.length_b   1.000
_cell.length_c   1.000
_cell.angle_alpha   90.00
_cell.angle_beta   90.00
_cell.angle_gamma   90.00
#
_symmetry.space_group_name_H-M   'P 1'
#
loop_
_entity.id
_entity.type
_entity.pdbx_description
1 polymer ?
#
loop_
_entity_poly.entity_id
_entity_poly.type
_entity_poly.pdbx_seq_one_letter_code
_entity_poly.pdbx_strand_id
1 'polypeptide(L)'
;VHIVLRLTAAALQMQGSRQDAGRHYRERKSKMALLKVTDLEVHYGVIPALKGISFEVEAGEVIALIGANGAGKTTTLHTVTGLVEPTAGRIEFDGKDITKTPAHQIVAMGMAHVPEGRRVFPEMTVYQNLMLGAYTRKDKSEIEETLQEVYTHFPRLKEREKQVAGTLSGGEQQMLAMGRALMSRPKIILMDEPSMGLSPIFVNEIFNIIETVSRQGTTVLLVEQNAKKALSIADRAYVLETGSITLEGPAEELLHNDSIRKAYLGE
;
A
#
# COMPACT_ATOMS: atom_id res chain seq x y z
N VAL A 1 20.07 -25.30 31.24
CA VAL A 1 21.17 -24.88 30.35
C VAL A 1 20.67 -24.72 28.91
N HIS A 2 19.82 -25.65 28.37
CA HIS A 2 19.36 -25.61 26.98
C HIS A 2 18.37 -24.48 26.65
N ILE A 3 17.61 -23.95 27.63
CA ILE A 3 16.65 -22.86 27.42
C ILE A 3 17.36 -21.49 27.32
N VAL A 4 18.42 -21.27 28.09
CA VAL A 4 19.20 -20.02 28.07
C VAL A 4 19.97 -19.88 26.75
N LEU A 5 20.51 -20.97 26.19
CA LEU A 5 21.19 -20.96 24.90
C LEU A 5 20.28 -20.69 23.70
N ARG A 6 19.01 -21.08 23.78
CA ARG A 6 18.03 -20.77 22.73
C ARG A 6 17.56 -19.28 22.75
N LEU A 7 17.47 -18.68 23.95
CA LEU A 7 17.13 -17.28 24.10
C LEU A 7 18.27 -16.35 23.65
N THR A 8 19.53 -16.73 23.88
CA THR A 8 20.69 -15.95 23.38
C THR A 8 20.89 -16.09 21.87
N ALA A 9 20.59 -17.25 21.27
CA ALA A 9 20.61 -17.40 19.80
C ALA A 9 19.53 -16.57 19.10
N ALA A 10 18.31 -16.54 19.65
CA ALA A 10 17.22 -15.70 19.12
C ALA A 10 17.51 -14.20 19.26
N ALA A 11 18.13 -13.78 20.39
CA ALA A 11 18.53 -12.39 20.59
C ALA A 11 19.67 -11.96 19.65
N LEU A 12 20.63 -12.85 19.37
CA LEU A 12 21.70 -12.61 18.40
C LEU A 12 21.19 -12.57 16.94
N GLN A 13 20.20 -13.41 16.60
CA GLN A 13 19.53 -13.33 15.29
C GLN A 13 18.73 -12.04 15.11
N MET A 14 18.07 -11.53 16.17
CA MET A 14 17.36 -10.24 16.13
C MET A 14 18.33 -9.05 16.05
N GLN A 15 19.52 -9.12 16.66
CA GLN A 15 20.55 -8.07 16.53
C GLN A 15 21.22 -8.08 15.15
N GLY A 16 21.42 -9.24 14.53
CA GLY A 16 21.93 -9.36 13.15
C GLY A 16 20.97 -8.76 12.11
N SER A 17 19.66 -9.02 12.26
CA SER A 17 18.64 -8.45 11.36
C SER A 17 18.49 -6.92 11.48
N ARG A 18 18.76 -6.34 12.68
CA ARG A 18 18.73 -4.89 12.91
C ARG A 18 19.93 -4.16 12.31
N GLN A 19 21.10 -4.75 12.32
CA GLN A 19 22.29 -4.19 11.66
C GLN A 19 22.20 -4.26 10.13
N ASP A 20 21.57 -5.31 9.58
CA ASP A 20 21.32 -5.45 8.16
C ASP A 20 20.25 -4.45 7.65
N ALA A 21 19.19 -4.20 8.40
CA ALA A 21 18.19 -3.19 8.04
C ALA A 21 18.79 -1.78 7.93
N GLY A 22 19.63 -1.38 8.89
CA GLY A 22 20.33 -0.09 8.86
C GLY A 22 21.39 0.02 7.75
N ARG A 23 22.00 -1.11 7.35
CA ARG A 23 22.96 -1.17 6.25
C ARG A 23 22.25 -1.08 4.90
N HIS A 24 21.12 -1.77 4.72
CA HIS A 24 20.28 -1.67 3.53
C HIS A 24 19.70 -0.26 3.34
N TYR A 25 19.36 0.46 4.41
CA TYR A 25 18.92 1.85 4.31
C TYR A 25 20.01 2.79 3.75
N ARG A 26 21.29 2.59 4.14
CA ARG A 26 22.41 3.42 3.63
C ARG A 26 22.83 3.09 2.20
N GLU A 27 22.68 1.83 1.77
CA GLU A 27 22.99 1.38 0.40
C GLU A 27 21.91 1.75 -0.61
N ARG A 28 20.65 1.94 -0.17
CA ARG A 28 19.51 2.34 -1.02
C ARG A 28 19.59 3.77 -1.58
N LYS A 29 20.41 4.64 -1.03
CA LYS A 29 20.55 6.05 -1.49
C LYS A 29 20.99 6.26 -2.95
N SER A 30 21.22 5.21 -3.72
CA SER A 30 21.59 5.28 -5.15
C SER A 30 20.53 4.70 -6.10
N LYS A 31 19.39 4.19 -5.60
CA LYS A 31 18.32 3.68 -6.48
C LYS A 31 17.39 4.82 -6.88
N MET A 32 17.05 4.86 -8.16
CA MET A 32 16.07 5.82 -8.68
C MET A 32 14.68 5.48 -8.10
N ALA A 33 13.98 6.48 -7.54
CA ALA A 33 12.65 6.29 -6.98
C ALA A 33 11.69 5.72 -8.03
N LEU A 34 10.90 4.70 -7.66
CA LEU A 34 9.86 4.16 -8.52
C LEU A 34 8.70 5.13 -8.69
N LEU A 35 8.31 5.80 -7.58
CA LEU A 35 7.32 6.87 -7.58
C LEU A 35 7.94 8.09 -6.89
N LYS A 36 7.87 9.25 -7.56
CA LYS A 36 8.33 10.52 -7.03
C LYS A 36 7.23 11.55 -7.19
N VAL A 37 6.89 12.21 -6.10
CA VAL A 37 5.93 13.31 -6.03
C VAL A 37 6.69 14.54 -5.56
N THR A 38 6.53 15.66 -6.28
CA THR A 38 7.25 16.91 -6.00
C THR A 38 6.27 18.07 -5.98
N ASP A 39 6.23 18.78 -4.85
CA ASP A 39 5.44 20.00 -4.59
C ASP A 39 3.97 19.89 -5.07
N LEU A 40 3.35 18.74 -4.77
CA LEU A 40 2.01 18.42 -5.23
C LEU A 40 0.96 19.25 -4.51
N GLU A 41 0.21 20.04 -5.27
CA GLU A 41 -0.91 20.82 -4.77
C GLU A 41 -2.23 20.37 -5.39
N VAL A 42 -3.27 20.32 -4.58
CA VAL A 42 -4.63 19.99 -5.02
C VAL A 42 -5.63 20.87 -4.31
N HIS A 43 -6.52 21.48 -5.09
CA HIS A 43 -7.61 22.30 -4.59
C HIS A 43 -8.97 21.74 -5.00
N TYR A 44 -9.91 21.70 -4.07
CA TYR A 44 -11.33 21.48 -4.34
C TYR A 44 -12.06 22.83 -4.24
N GLY A 45 -12.19 23.50 -5.38
CA GLY A 45 -12.64 24.88 -5.43
C GLY A 45 -11.64 25.80 -4.68
N VAL A 46 -12.09 26.43 -3.61
CA VAL A 46 -11.25 27.33 -2.77
C VAL A 46 -10.52 26.59 -1.63
N ILE A 47 -10.76 25.30 -1.46
CA ILE A 47 -10.21 24.53 -0.33
C ILE A 47 -8.93 23.83 -0.78
N PRO A 48 -7.75 24.18 -0.20
CA PRO A 48 -6.51 23.47 -0.45
C PRO A 48 -6.51 22.13 0.30
N ALA A 49 -6.60 21.03 -0.47
CA ALA A 49 -6.54 19.67 0.08
C ALA A 49 -5.11 19.17 0.23
N LEU A 50 -4.21 19.52 -0.70
CA LEU A 50 -2.77 19.30 -0.62
C LEU A 50 -2.04 20.63 -0.86
N LYS A 51 -0.99 20.88 -0.09
CA LYS A 51 -0.30 22.18 0.01
C LYS A 51 1.20 22.07 -0.32
N GLY A 52 1.52 21.44 -1.45
CA GLY A 52 2.92 21.28 -1.89
C GLY A 52 3.61 20.10 -1.20
N ILE A 53 2.99 18.91 -1.19
CA ILE A 53 3.62 17.71 -0.61
C ILE A 53 4.65 17.12 -1.57
N SER A 54 5.75 16.65 -0.99
CA SER A 54 6.81 15.94 -1.74
C SER A 54 7.17 14.65 -1.00
N PHE A 55 7.22 13.52 -1.73
CA PHE A 55 7.63 12.22 -1.19
C PHE A 55 8.13 11.29 -2.29
N GLU A 56 8.86 10.27 -1.89
CA GLU A 56 9.43 9.27 -2.80
C GLU A 56 9.17 7.85 -2.28
N VAL A 57 8.96 6.91 -3.22
CA VAL A 57 8.82 5.48 -2.95
C VAL A 57 9.83 4.73 -3.80
N GLU A 58 10.73 3.99 -3.18
CA GLU A 58 11.68 3.14 -3.89
C GLU A 58 11.07 1.79 -4.26
N ALA A 59 11.62 1.13 -5.29
CA ALA A 59 11.15 -0.19 -5.69
C ALA A 59 11.36 -1.23 -4.58
N GLY A 60 10.30 -1.97 -4.26
CA GLY A 60 10.28 -3.01 -3.22
C GLY A 60 10.11 -2.49 -1.80
N GLU A 61 9.88 -1.19 -1.59
CA GLU A 61 9.54 -0.62 -0.27
C GLU A 61 8.05 -0.75 0.07
N VAL A 62 7.78 -0.82 1.37
CA VAL A 62 6.48 -0.52 1.96
C VAL A 62 6.55 0.87 2.58
N ILE A 63 5.86 1.83 1.98
CA ILE A 63 5.74 3.18 2.51
C ILE A 63 4.36 3.36 3.13
N ALA A 64 4.32 3.87 4.37
CA ALA A 64 3.07 4.27 5.00
C ALA A 64 2.87 5.79 4.90
N LEU A 65 1.69 6.22 4.44
CA LEU A 65 1.21 7.59 4.54
C LEU A 65 0.14 7.63 5.62
N ILE A 66 0.49 8.12 6.79
CA ILE A 66 -0.39 8.16 7.97
C ILE A 66 -0.89 9.57 8.24
N GLY A 67 -2.05 9.69 8.89
CA GLY A 67 -2.64 10.98 9.23
C GLY A 67 -4.11 10.84 9.61
N ALA A 68 -4.66 11.86 10.24
CA ALA A 68 -6.07 11.92 10.63
C ALA A 68 -7.01 11.95 9.40
N ASN A 69 -8.30 11.73 9.64
CA ASN A 69 -9.32 11.90 8.60
C ASN A 69 -9.32 13.35 8.12
N GLY A 70 -9.40 13.53 6.79
CA GLY A 70 -9.33 14.85 6.16
C GLY A 70 -7.90 15.40 6.03
N ALA A 71 -6.85 14.67 6.40
CA ALA A 71 -5.46 15.13 6.24
C ALA A 71 -5.00 15.26 4.77
N GLY A 72 -5.71 14.63 3.82
CA GLY A 72 -5.38 14.63 2.39
C GLY A 72 -4.89 13.29 1.83
N LYS A 73 -4.90 12.21 2.64
CA LYS A 73 -4.38 10.88 2.28
C LYS A 73 -5.01 10.31 1.00
N THR A 74 -6.34 10.17 0.98
CA THR A 74 -7.09 9.69 -0.20
C THR A 74 -6.91 10.62 -1.40
N THR A 75 -6.87 11.95 -1.19
CA THR A 75 -6.59 12.93 -2.25
C THR A 75 -5.22 12.68 -2.87
N THR A 76 -4.20 12.39 -2.05
CA THR A 76 -2.87 12.03 -2.55
C THR A 76 -2.93 10.81 -3.46
N LEU A 77 -3.57 9.70 -3.03
CA LEU A 77 -3.70 8.50 -3.85
C LEU A 77 -4.49 8.75 -5.14
N HIS A 78 -5.60 9.46 -5.04
CA HIS A 78 -6.42 9.78 -6.22
C HIS A 78 -5.66 10.64 -7.23
N THR A 79 -4.82 11.57 -6.77
CA THR A 79 -4.03 12.41 -7.66
C THR A 79 -2.90 11.62 -8.30
N VAL A 80 -2.18 10.79 -7.54
CA VAL A 80 -1.12 9.92 -8.06
C VAL A 80 -1.65 8.91 -9.08
N THR A 81 -2.88 8.43 -8.90
CA THR A 81 -3.52 7.49 -9.84
C THR A 81 -4.24 8.16 -11.02
N GLY A 82 -4.19 9.50 -11.12
CA GLY A 82 -4.81 10.25 -12.23
C GLY A 82 -6.34 10.33 -12.16
N LEU A 83 -6.93 10.09 -10.98
CA LEU A 83 -8.37 10.25 -10.72
C LEU A 83 -8.73 11.71 -10.36
N VAL A 84 -7.76 12.45 -9.82
CA VAL A 84 -7.85 13.87 -9.50
C VAL A 84 -6.69 14.59 -10.19
N GLU A 85 -6.98 15.69 -10.88
CA GLU A 85 -5.94 16.49 -11.53
C GLU A 85 -5.28 17.43 -10.50
N PRO A 86 -3.93 17.47 -10.42
CA PRO A 86 -3.23 18.37 -9.51
C PRO A 86 -3.34 19.83 -10.00
N THR A 87 -3.38 20.76 -9.05
CA THR A 87 -3.35 22.20 -9.33
C THR A 87 -1.92 22.65 -9.66
N ALA A 88 -0.93 22.08 -8.98
CA ALA A 88 0.50 22.32 -9.20
C ALA A 88 1.33 21.08 -8.77
N GLY A 89 2.60 21.11 -9.10
CA GLY A 89 3.54 20.04 -8.77
C GLY A 89 3.71 19.02 -9.88
N ARG A 90 4.45 17.95 -9.57
CA ARG A 90 4.84 16.93 -10.55
C ARG A 90 4.78 15.55 -9.94
N ILE A 91 4.36 14.57 -10.74
CA ILE A 91 4.34 13.14 -10.40
C ILE A 91 5.12 12.37 -11.45
N GLU A 92 6.12 11.61 -11.00
CA GLU A 92 6.94 10.75 -11.85
C GLU A 92 6.78 9.29 -11.40
N PHE A 93 6.51 8.40 -12.34
CA PHE A 93 6.43 6.96 -12.11
C PHE A 93 7.34 6.22 -13.08
N ASP A 94 8.23 5.39 -12.52
CA ASP A 94 9.23 4.63 -13.29
C ASP A 94 10.01 5.53 -14.27
N GLY A 95 10.45 6.70 -13.78
CA GLY A 95 11.19 7.71 -14.53
C GLY A 95 10.39 8.49 -15.58
N LYS A 96 9.07 8.32 -15.66
CA LYS A 96 8.18 9.01 -16.59
C LYS A 96 7.29 9.98 -15.85
N ASP A 97 7.13 11.18 -16.40
CA ASP A 97 6.15 12.15 -15.91
C ASP A 97 4.73 11.65 -16.22
N ILE A 98 3.94 11.44 -15.16
CA ILE A 98 2.55 10.99 -15.24
C ILE A 98 1.55 12.05 -14.76
N THR A 99 1.99 13.26 -14.48
CA THR A 99 1.20 14.34 -13.86
C THR A 99 -0.16 14.58 -14.54
N LYS A 100 -0.19 14.47 -15.88
CA LYS A 100 -1.40 14.62 -16.70
C LYS A 100 -1.81 13.37 -17.44
N THR A 101 -1.28 12.22 -17.02
CA THR A 101 -1.56 10.92 -17.67
C THR A 101 -2.91 10.39 -17.19
N PRO A 102 -3.81 9.98 -18.10
CA PRO A 102 -5.09 9.38 -17.72
C PRO A 102 -4.94 8.11 -16.90
N ALA A 103 -5.80 7.90 -15.90
CA ALA A 103 -5.74 6.78 -14.96
C ALA A 103 -5.59 5.40 -15.64
N HIS A 104 -6.31 5.13 -16.73
CA HIS A 104 -6.23 3.85 -17.44
C HIS A 104 -4.84 3.58 -18.06
N GLN A 105 -4.10 4.63 -18.44
CA GLN A 105 -2.72 4.50 -18.92
C GLN A 105 -1.75 4.27 -17.76
N ILE A 106 -1.97 4.93 -16.61
CA ILE A 106 -1.17 4.73 -15.39
C ILE A 106 -1.29 3.26 -14.93
N VAL A 107 -2.49 2.69 -14.94
CA VAL A 107 -2.70 1.27 -14.64
C VAL A 107 -1.90 0.38 -15.61
N ALA A 108 -1.92 0.69 -16.92
CA ALA A 108 -1.17 -0.06 -17.92
C ALA A 108 0.37 0.04 -17.74
N MET A 109 0.86 1.09 -17.06
CA MET A 109 2.29 1.23 -16.70
C MET A 109 2.70 0.37 -15.50
N GLY A 110 1.74 -0.23 -14.79
CA GLY A 110 1.98 -1.12 -13.65
C GLY A 110 1.69 -0.51 -12.27
N MET A 111 0.83 0.49 -12.19
CA MET A 111 0.34 1.03 -10.93
C MET A 111 -1.07 0.50 -10.67
N ALA A 112 -1.28 -0.21 -9.55
CA ALA A 112 -2.61 -0.67 -9.15
C ALA A 112 -3.11 0.12 -7.94
N HIS A 113 -4.43 0.27 -7.81
CA HIS A 113 -5.09 0.97 -6.71
C HIS A 113 -6.17 0.10 -6.08
N VAL A 114 -6.11 -0.05 -4.77
CA VAL A 114 -7.17 -0.62 -3.92
C VAL A 114 -7.81 0.54 -3.18
N PRO A 115 -8.95 1.05 -3.65
CA PRO A 115 -9.60 2.21 -3.04
C PRO A 115 -10.31 1.84 -1.74
N GLU A 116 -10.59 2.82 -0.91
CA GLU A 116 -11.46 2.72 0.25
C GLU A 116 -12.83 2.16 -0.11
N GLY A 117 -13.44 1.40 0.79
CA GLY A 117 -14.79 0.86 0.64
C GLY A 117 -14.88 -0.37 -0.28
N ARG A 118 -13.77 -1.10 -0.45
CA ARG A 118 -13.68 -2.42 -1.10
C ARG A 118 -13.91 -2.42 -2.61
N ARG A 119 -14.86 -1.66 -3.13
CA ARG A 119 -15.19 -1.42 -4.56
C ARG A 119 -15.14 -2.68 -5.43
N VAL A 120 -15.75 -3.77 -4.97
CA VAL A 120 -15.98 -4.97 -5.78
C VAL A 120 -17.15 -4.77 -6.75
N PHE A 121 -17.22 -5.57 -7.81
CA PHE A 121 -18.39 -5.64 -8.69
C PHE A 121 -19.37 -6.66 -8.12
N PRO A 122 -20.43 -6.23 -7.41
CA PRO A 122 -21.23 -7.09 -6.56
C PRO A 122 -22.01 -8.16 -7.34
N GLU A 123 -22.43 -7.88 -8.57
CA GLU A 123 -23.16 -8.79 -9.42
C GLU A 123 -22.29 -9.85 -10.12
N MET A 124 -20.97 -9.69 -10.07
CA MET A 124 -20.00 -10.61 -10.66
C MET A 124 -19.53 -11.64 -9.64
N THR A 125 -19.11 -12.82 -10.12
CA THR A 125 -18.46 -13.81 -9.27
C THR A 125 -17.09 -13.35 -8.79
N VAL A 126 -16.54 -14.01 -7.77
CA VAL A 126 -15.15 -13.82 -7.31
C VAL A 126 -14.18 -13.96 -8.48
N TYR A 127 -14.28 -15.05 -9.23
CA TYR A 127 -13.44 -15.30 -10.41
C TYR A 127 -13.53 -14.16 -11.43
N GLN A 128 -14.74 -13.72 -11.78
CA GLN A 128 -14.92 -12.62 -12.73
C GLN A 128 -14.31 -11.31 -12.24
N ASN A 129 -14.47 -10.99 -10.94
CA ASN A 129 -13.82 -9.83 -10.34
C ASN A 129 -12.30 -9.90 -10.46
N LEU A 130 -11.69 -11.07 -10.18
CA LEU A 130 -10.24 -11.27 -10.30
C LEU A 130 -9.79 -11.09 -11.75
N MET A 131 -10.48 -11.71 -12.70
CA MET A 131 -10.14 -11.62 -14.13
C MET A 131 -10.20 -10.20 -14.68
N LEU A 132 -11.08 -9.32 -14.15
CA LEU A 132 -11.06 -7.89 -14.50
C LEU A 132 -9.75 -7.20 -14.11
N GLY A 133 -9.07 -7.66 -13.05
CA GLY A 133 -7.76 -7.13 -12.67
C GLY A 133 -6.67 -7.40 -13.71
N ALA A 134 -6.80 -8.45 -14.50
CA ALA A 134 -5.87 -8.78 -15.59
C ALA A 134 -6.19 -8.09 -16.92
N TYR A 135 -7.13 -7.12 -16.95
CA TYR A 135 -7.64 -6.49 -18.18
C TYR A 135 -6.53 -5.94 -19.10
N THR A 136 -5.44 -5.42 -18.55
CA THR A 136 -4.33 -4.86 -19.32
C THR A 136 -3.36 -5.92 -19.88
N ARG A 137 -3.50 -7.19 -19.47
CA ARG A 137 -2.60 -8.30 -19.82
C ARG A 137 -3.19 -9.14 -20.94
N LYS A 138 -2.31 -9.75 -21.76
CA LYS A 138 -2.71 -10.51 -22.94
C LYS A 138 -2.31 -11.98 -22.86
N ASP A 139 -1.25 -12.30 -22.14
CA ASP A 139 -0.77 -13.68 -22.02
C ASP A 139 -1.64 -14.46 -21.04
N LYS A 140 -2.35 -15.46 -21.57
CA LYS A 140 -3.28 -16.29 -20.80
C LYS A 140 -2.57 -17.20 -19.80
N SER A 141 -1.36 -17.69 -20.14
CA SER A 141 -0.59 -18.55 -19.24
C SER A 141 -0.13 -17.78 -18.01
N GLU A 142 0.43 -16.60 -18.22
CA GLU A 142 0.84 -15.72 -17.12
C GLU A 142 -0.35 -15.23 -16.26
N ILE A 143 -1.52 -15.00 -16.87
CA ILE A 143 -2.73 -14.64 -16.14
C ILE A 143 -3.17 -15.80 -15.25
N GLU A 144 -3.14 -17.03 -15.75
CA GLU A 144 -3.48 -18.21 -14.95
C GLU A 144 -2.49 -18.44 -13.80
N GLU A 145 -1.17 -18.30 -14.04
CA GLU A 145 -0.15 -18.36 -12.99
C GLU A 145 -0.45 -17.33 -11.89
N THR A 146 -0.72 -16.08 -12.28
CA THR A 146 -1.04 -15.02 -11.33
C THR A 146 -2.32 -15.31 -10.54
N LEU A 147 -3.32 -15.91 -11.18
CA LEU A 147 -4.55 -16.34 -10.52
C LEU A 147 -4.27 -17.38 -9.43
N GLN A 148 -3.40 -18.35 -9.72
CA GLN A 148 -3.01 -19.35 -8.72
C GLN A 148 -2.18 -18.75 -7.57
N GLU A 149 -1.31 -17.76 -7.85
CA GLU A 149 -0.62 -16.98 -6.82
C GLU A 149 -1.62 -16.23 -5.93
N VAL A 150 -2.59 -15.53 -6.52
CA VAL A 150 -3.66 -14.84 -5.79
C VAL A 150 -4.47 -15.82 -4.93
N TYR A 151 -4.80 -16.99 -5.43
CA TYR A 151 -5.49 -18.02 -4.65
C TYR A 151 -4.62 -18.59 -3.51
N THR A 152 -3.31 -18.57 -3.67
CA THR A 152 -2.38 -18.96 -2.60
C THR A 152 -2.38 -17.92 -1.47
N HIS A 153 -2.42 -16.62 -1.81
CA HIS A 153 -2.53 -15.54 -0.83
C HIS A 153 -3.92 -15.46 -0.17
N PHE A 154 -4.97 -15.79 -0.92
CA PHE A 154 -6.37 -15.69 -0.52
C PHE A 154 -7.12 -17.02 -0.73
N PRO A 155 -6.84 -18.08 0.04
CA PRO A 155 -7.48 -19.39 -0.16
C PRO A 155 -9.02 -19.34 -0.13
N ARG A 156 -9.59 -18.44 0.68
CA ARG A 156 -11.03 -18.22 0.76
C ARG A 156 -11.65 -17.78 -0.57
N LEU A 157 -10.90 -17.02 -1.39
CA LEU A 157 -11.38 -16.61 -2.70
C LEU A 157 -11.46 -17.80 -3.67
N LYS A 158 -10.53 -18.76 -3.57
CA LYS A 158 -10.56 -20.01 -4.35
C LYS A 158 -11.77 -20.87 -3.98
N GLU A 159 -12.01 -21.05 -2.68
CA GLU A 159 -13.17 -21.82 -2.18
C GLU A 159 -14.49 -21.24 -2.69
N ARG A 160 -14.52 -19.93 -2.94
CA ARG A 160 -15.72 -19.15 -3.32
C ARG A 160 -15.67 -18.59 -4.73
N GLU A 161 -14.84 -19.14 -5.62
CA GLU A 161 -14.58 -18.59 -6.95
C GLU A 161 -15.85 -18.33 -7.78
N LYS A 162 -16.88 -19.19 -7.61
CA LYS A 162 -18.17 -19.11 -8.31
C LYS A 162 -19.21 -18.28 -7.56
N GLN A 163 -18.94 -17.86 -6.31
CA GLN A 163 -19.86 -17.09 -5.51
C GLN A 163 -19.93 -15.64 -6.00
N VAL A 164 -21.12 -15.07 -5.98
CA VAL A 164 -21.37 -13.66 -6.33
C VAL A 164 -20.74 -12.76 -5.26
N ALA A 165 -19.92 -11.80 -5.68
CA ALA A 165 -19.08 -11.00 -4.79
C ALA A 165 -19.86 -10.15 -3.78
N GLY A 166 -21.07 -9.71 -4.15
CA GLY A 166 -21.94 -8.96 -3.25
C GLY A 166 -22.40 -9.75 -2.01
N THR A 167 -22.31 -11.10 -2.05
CA THR A 167 -22.71 -11.97 -0.92
C THR A 167 -21.55 -12.33 0.02
N LEU A 168 -20.35 -11.87 -0.27
CA LEU A 168 -19.17 -12.07 0.56
C LEU A 168 -19.22 -11.19 1.83
N SER A 169 -18.57 -11.64 2.90
CA SER A 169 -18.31 -10.80 4.07
C SER A 169 -17.42 -9.61 3.72
N GLY A 170 -17.44 -8.57 4.56
CA GLY A 170 -16.64 -7.38 4.31
C GLY A 170 -15.13 -7.65 4.21
N GLY A 171 -14.60 -8.58 5.01
CA GLY A 171 -13.19 -8.98 4.92
C GLY A 171 -12.87 -9.72 3.63
N GLU A 172 -13.76 -10.63 3.19
CA GLU A 172 -13.61 -11.34 1.93
C GLU A 172 -13.71 -10.41 0.71
N GLN A 173 -14.59 -9.39 0.76
CA GLN A 173 -14.65 -8.36 -0.29
C GLN A 173 -13.35 -7.53 -0.34
N GLN A 174 -12.75 -7.23 0.80
CA GLN A 174 -11.45 -6.55 0.85
C GLN A 174 -10.34 -7.40 0.24
N MET A 175 -10.28 -8.69 0.59
CA MET A 175 -9.36 -9.64 -0.03
C MET A 175 -9.56 -9.72 -1.55
N LEU A 176 -10.83 -9.72 -2.00
CA LEU A 176 -11.15 -9.73 -3.43
C LEU A 176 -10.67 -8.47 -4.13
N ALA A 177 -10.83 -7.29 -3.52
CA ALA A 177 -10.33 -6.03 -4.07
C ALA A 177 -8.79 -6.03 -4.20
N MET A 178 -8.08 -6.54 -3.17
CA MET A 178 -6.62 -6.70 -3.19
C MET A 178 -6.19 -7.75 -4.23
N GLY A 179 -6.82 -8.91 -4.25
CA GLY A 179 -6.55 -9.96 -5.23
C GLY A 179 -6.73 -9.47 -6.66
N ARG A 180 -7.81 -8.71 -6.92
CA ARG A 180 -8.04 -8.07 -8.23
C ARG A 180 -6.92 -7.10 -8.62
N ALA A 181 -6.40 -6.31 -7.68
CA ALA A 181 -5.28 -5.41 -7.93
C ALA A 181 -4.01 -6.20 -8.27
N LEU A 182 -3.73 -7.30 -7.56
CA LEU A 182 -2.57 -8.17 -7.81
C LEU A 182 -2.63 -8.88 -9.17
N MET A 183 -3.82 -9.15 -9.71
CA MET A 183 -3.98 -9.75 -11.04
C MET A 183 -3.36 -8.92 -12.17
N SER A 184 -3.13 -7.62 -11.97
CA SER A 184 -2.43 -6.77 -12.95
C SER A 184 -0.90 -6.97 -12.94
N ARG A 185 -0.31 -7.73 -12.01
CA ARG A 185 1.14 -7.83 -11.70
C ARG A 185 1.77 -6.43 -11.57
N PRO A 186 1.33 -5.63 -10.62
CA PRO A 186 1.75 -4.24 -10.52
C PRO A 186 3.19 -4.11 -10.03
N LYS A 187 3.88 -3.06 -10.49
CA LYS A 187 5.16 -2.60 -9.92
C LYS A 187 4.96 -1.95 -8.56
N ILE A 188 3.83 -1.25 -8.41
CA ILE A 188 3.41 -0.62 -7.16
C ILE A 188 1.91 -0.79 -6.97
N ILE A 189 1.50 -1.09 -5.74
CA ILE A 189 0.11 -1.13 -5.32
C ILE A 189 -0.15 -0.03 -4.29
N LEU A 190 -1.13 0.82 -4.56
CA LEU A 190 -1.60 1.86 -3.66
C LEU A 190 -2.85 1.35 -2.93
N MET A 191 -2.86 1.41 -1.60
CA MET A 191 -3.97 0.92 -0.79
C MET A 191 -4.51 2.03 0.10
N ASP A 192 -5.80 2.31 -0.03
CA ASP A 192 -6.49 3.35 0.73
C ASP A 192 -7.30 2.73 1.86
N GLU A 193 -6.80 2.85 3.09
CA GLU A 193 -7.40 2.35 4.34
C GLU A 193 -7.92 0.90 4.24
N PRO A 194 -7.07 -0.06 3.81
CA PRO A 194 -7.53 -1.42 3.52
C PRO A 194 -8.05 -2.17 4.76
N SER A 195 -7.73 -1.70 5.97
CA SER A 195 -8.19 -2.32 7.22
C SER A 195 -9.48 -1.73 7.77
N MET A 196 -10.00 -0.63 7.19
CA MET A 196 -11.13 0.09 7.75
C MET A 196 -12.41 -0.73 7.80
N GLY A 197 -13.07 -0.72 8.98
CA GLY A 197 -14.34 -1.42 9.21
C GLY A 197 -14.25 -2.94 9.17
N LEU A 198 -13.05 -3.51 9.35
CA LEU A 198 -12.82 -4.94 9.46
C LEU A 198 -12.70 -5.39 10.92
N SER A 199 -13.02 -6.66 11.18
CA SER A 199 -12.76 -7.27 12.48
C SER A 199 -11.24 -7.41 12.71
N PRO A 200 -10.77 -7.46 13.97
CA PRO A 200 -9.34 -7.58 14.29
C PRO A 200 -8.64 -8.76 13.61
N ILE A 201 -9.35 -9.87 13.38
CA ILE A 201 -8.82 -11.05 12.68
C ILE A 201 -8.51 -10.69 11.24
N PHE A 202 -9.45 -10.09 10.51
CA PHE A 202 -9.26 -9.68 9.12
C PHE A 202 -8.23 -8.56 8.99
N VAL A 203 -8.16 -7.63 9.94
CA VAL A 203 -7.10 -6.61 9.98
C VAL A 203 -5.73 -7.29 9.96
N ASN A 204 -5.48 -8.24 10.89
CA ASN A 204 -4.20 -8.94 10.93
C ASN A 204 -3.92 -9.71 9.63
N GLU A 205 -4.92 -10.36 9.07
CA GLU A 205 -4.79 -11.12 7.82
C GLU A 205 -4.41 -10.20 6.64
N ILE A 206 -5.06 -9.04 6.50
CA ILE A 206 -4.73 -8.04 5.47
C ILE A 206 -3.29 -7.55 5.61
N PHE A 207 -2.83 -7.20 6.81
CA PHE A 207 -1.47 -6.74 7.03
C PHE A 207 -0.43 -7.84 6.74
N ASN A 208 -0.68 -9.09 7.12
CA ASN A 208 0.18 -10.23 6.79
C ASN A 208 0.29 -10.45 5.26
N ILE A 209 -0.82 -10.23 4.54
CA ILE A 209 -0.82 -10.34 3.07
C ILE A 209 0.00 -9.19 2.45
N ILE A 210 -0.15 -7.96 2.95
CA ILE A 210 0.65 -6.82 2.49
C ILE A 210 2.14 -7.10 2.66
N GLU A 211 2.57 -7.60 3.83
CA GLU A 211 3.97 -8.01 4.06
C GLU A 211 4.42 -9.11 3.09
N THR A 212 3.57 -10.12 2.87
CA THR A 212 3.92 -11.25 2.00
C THR A 212 4.12 -10.80 0.56
N VAL A 213 3.21 -9.96 0.04
CA VAL A 213 3.26 -9.41 -1.32
C VAL A 213 4.48 -8.49 -1.48
N SER A 214 4.80 -7.69 -0.47
CA SER A 214 6.00 -6.85 -0.48
C SER A 214 7.28 -7.67 -0.49
N ARG A 215 7.38 -8.71 0.33
CA ARG A 215 8.55 -9.63 0.33
C ARG A 215 8.77 -10.33 -1.02
N GLN A 216 7.75 -10.45 -1.84
CA GLN A 216 7.82 -10.96 -3.21
C GLN A 216 8.25 -9.90 -4.23
N GLY A 217 8.53 -8.67 -3.77
CA GLY A 217 9.09 -7.58 -4.58
C GLY A 217 8.07 -6.55 -5.08
N THR A 218 6.79 -6.67 -4.72
CA THR A 218 5.80 -5.64 -5.04
C THR A 218 5.97 -4.43 -4.12
N THR A 219 6.12 -3.24 -4.69
CA THR A 219 6.17 -1.98 -3.93
C THR A 219 4.79 -1.64 -3.39
N VAL A 220 4.70 -1.13 -2.17
CA VAL A 220 3.41 -0.78 -1.54
C VAL A 220 3.44 0.66 -1.03
N LEU A 221 2.44 1.45 -1.42
CA LEU A 221 2.11 2.71 -0.78
C LEU A 221 0.80 2.52 -0.01
N LEU A 222 0.90 2.46 1.30
CA LEU A 222 -0.20 2.18 2.22
C LEU A 222 -0.67 3.47 2.88
N VAL A 223 -1.90 3.85 2.64
CA VAL A 223 -2.60 4.90 3.39
C VAL A 223 -3.41 4.24 4.50
N GLU A 224 -3.20 4.67 5.73
CA GLU A 224 -3.89 4.10 6.90
C GLU A 224 -4.13 5.14 8.00
N GLN A 225 -5.25 4.99 8.68
CA GLN A 225 -5.54 5.70 9.92
C GLN A 225 -4.93 4.96 11.12
N ASN A 226 -4.87 3.63 11.06
CA ASN A 226 -4.24 2.80 12.08
C ASN A 226 -2.70 2.89 11.99
N ALA A 227 -2.16 4.01 12.48
CA ALA A 227 -0.73 4.31 12.38
C ALA A 227 0.15 3.20 12.99
N LYS A 228 -0.25 2.61 14.13
CA LYS A 228 0.49 1.54 14.81
C LYS A 228 0.68 0.33 13.89
N LYS A 229 -0.39 -0.10 13.23
CA LYS A 229 -0.35 -1.22 12.29
C LYS A 229 0.45 -0.88 11.03
N ALA A 230 0.21 0.29 10.45
CA ALA A 230 0.93 0.74 9.25
C ALA A 230 2.44 0.81 9.50
N LEU A 231 2.86 1.45 10.60
CA LEU A 231 4.26 1.58 10.97
C LEU A 231 4.93 0.23 11.32
N SER A 232 4.15 -0.77 11.79
CA SER A 232 4.72 -2.07 12.14
C SER A 232 5.20 -2.88 10.94
N ILE A 233 4.72 -2.58 9.71
CA ILE A 233 5.07 -3.28 8.47
C ILE A 233 5.80 -2.41 7.45
N ALA A 234 5.80 -1.08 7.65
CA ALA A 234 6.43 -0.15 6.72
C ALA A 234 7.95 -0.07 6.92
N ASP A 235 8.68 0.18 5.84
CA ASP A 235 10.10 0.53 5.88
C ASP A 235 10.28 1.99 6.30
N ARG A 236 9.47 2.90 5.71
CA ARG A 236 9.45 4.34 5.97
C ARG A 236 8.02 4.84 6.02
N ALA A 237 7.84 6.00 6.62
CA ALA A 237 6.52 6.63 6.61
C ALA A 237 6.60 8.16 6.48
N TYR A 238 5.50 8.71 6.00
CA TYR A 238 5.20 10.13 5.93
C TYR A 238 3.96 10.43 6.77
N VAL A 239 4.02 11.47 7.57
CA VAL A 239 2.89 11.93 8.39
C VAL A 239 2.26 13.12 7.71
N LEU A 240 1.00 12.98 7.31
CA LEU A 240 0.23 14.00 6.63
C LEU A 240 -0.74 14.67 7.59
N GLU A 241 -0.64 15.98 7.72
CA GLU A 241 -1.52 16.81 8.56
C GLU A 241 -2.02 18.01 7.75
N THR A 242 -3.34 18.12 7.62
CA THR A 242 -4.01 19.27 6.99
C THR A 242 -3.39 19.64 5.62
N GLY A 243 -3.12 18.61 4.79
CA GLY A 243 -2.58 18.77 3.43
C GLY A 243 -1.08 18.98 3.32
N SER A 244 -0.30 18.84 4.41
CA SER A 244 1.16 18.99 4.43
C SER A 244 1.83 17.78 5.08
N ILE A 245 3.03 17.41 4.62
CA ILE A 245 3.86 16.42 5.30
C ILE A 245 4.58 17.12 6.44
N THR A 246 4.34 16.68 7.69
CA THR A 246 4.91 17.28 8.91
C THR A 246 6.09 16.50 9.45
N LEU A 247 6.13 15.19 9.23
CA LEU A 247 7.22 14.30 9.63
C LEU A 247 7.44 13.22 8.56
N GLU A 248 8.68 12.78 8.44
CA GLU A 248 9.06 11.65 7.60
C GLU A 248 10.26 10.91 8.21
N GLY A 249 10.39 9.63 7.91
CA GLY A 249 11.55 8.86 8.34
C GLY A 249 11.33 7.35 8.34
N PRO A 250 12.31 6.59 8.84
CA PRO A 250 12.17 5.16 9.07
C PRO A 250 10.96 4.88 9.98
N ALA A 251 10.13 3.89 9.61
CA ALA A 251 8.91 3.60 10.35
C ALA A 251 9.18 3.20 11.81
N GLU A 252 10.29 2.50 12.08
CA GLU A 252 10.72 2.13 13.43
C GLU A 252 11.00 3.38 14.30
N GLU A 253 11.64 4.41 13.75
CA GLU A 253 11.90 5.66 14.48
C GLU A 253 10.60 6.43 14.77
N LEU A 254 9.70 6.48 13.80
CA LEU A 254 8.40 7.14 13.96
C LEU A 254 7.51 6.42 14.97
N LEU A 255 7.58 5.08 15.05
CA LEU A 255 6.85 4.29 16.05
C LEU A 255 7.24 4.66 17.49
N HIS A 256 8.48 5.10 17.71
CA HIS A 256 9.01 5.52 19.01
C HIS A 256 9.00 7.05 19.24
N ASN A 257 8.51 7.82 18.28
CA ASN A 257 8.43 9.27 18.40
C ASN A 257 7.28 9.69 19.31
N ASP A 258 7.56 10.49 20.34
CA ASP A 258 6.58 10.91 21.36
C ASP A 258 5.40 11.69 20.77
N SER A 259 5.61 12.51 19.73
CA SER A 259 4.54 13.26 19.07
C SER A 259 3.60 12.32 18.33
N ILE A 260 4.16 11.30 17.64
CA ILE A 260 3.37 10.28 16.94
C ILE A 260 2.59 9.41 17.93
N ARG A 261 3.24 9.02 19.04
CA ARG A 261 2.60 8.20 20.08
C ARG A 261 1.39 8.89 20.67
N LYS A 262 1.52 10.17 21.03
CA LYS A 262 0.42 10.99 21.59
C LYS A 262 -0.69 11.26 20.57
N ALA A 263 -0.34 11.57 19.30
CA ALA A 263 -1.32 11.98 18.31
C ALA A 263 -2.04 10.79 17.64
N TYR A 264 -1.36 9.65 17.44
CA TYR A 264 -1.83 8.57 16.58
C TYR A 264 -1.82 7.17 17.21
N LEU A 265 -1.08 6.93 18.33
CA LEU A 265 -0.99 5.61 18.93
C LEU A 265 -1.83 5.47 20.21
N GLY A 266 -2.41 6.55 20.72
CA GLY A 266 -3.28 6.56 21.89
C GLY A 266 -2.54 6.32 23.23
N GLU A 267 -1.26 6.66 23.29
CA GLU A 267 -0.39 6.51 24.47
C GLU A 267 -0.02 7.89 25.09
#